data_90f07bada266372aab185edf72290621
#
_entry.id   90f07bada266372aab185edf72290621
#
_cell.length_a   1.000
_cell.length_b   1.000
_cell.length_c   1.000
_cell.angle_alpha   90.00
_cell.angle_beta   90.00
_cell.angle_gamma   90.00
#
_symmetry.space_group_name_H-M   'P 1'
#
loop_
_entity.id
_entity.type
_entity.pdbx_description
1 polymer ?
#
loop_
_entity_poly.entity_id
_entity_poly.type
_entity_poly.pdbx_seq_one_letter_code
_entity_poly.pdbx_strand_id
1 'polypeptide(L)'
;IGPTAAVATLKVMERERSWEKITAIGLENKRRWQEIADKNGVSIKQWGIPALAGFTYDSPNNLAYKTYVTQEMMKRGYLVGNSMYASLAHTPEILDGYFYELDKLFARIREFEDGRDVMKELDGPICMTGFQRLN
;
A
#
# COMPACT_ATOMS: atom_id res chain seq x y z
N ILE A 1 -23.22 -20.27 -14.16
CA ILE A 1 -21.89 -20.27 -13.49
C ILE A 1 -21.84 -19.17 -12.43
N GLY A 2 -22.23 -17.92 -12.73
CA GLY A 2 -22.16 -16.80 -11.81
C GLY A 2 -22.84 -17.02 -10.43
N PRO A 3 -24.12 -17.37 -10.37
CA PRO A 3 -24.81 -17.61 -9.10
C PRO A 3 -24.19 -18.75 -8.28
N THR A 4 -23.75 -19.82 -8.94
CA THR A 4 -23.09 -20.95 -8.28
C THR A 4 -21.74 -20.53 -7.67
N ALA A 5 -20.94 -19.75 -8.39
CA ALA A 5 -19.68 -19.22 -7.88
C ALA A 5 -19.91 -18.28 -6.70
N ALA A 6 -20.91 -17.40 -6.77
CA ALA A 6 -21.27 -16.50 -5.67
C ALA A 6 -21.64 -17.26 -4.39
N VAL A 7 -22.50 -18.29 -4.50
CA VAL A 7 -22.87 -19.14 -3.35
C VAL A 7 -21.66 -19.87 -2.78
N ALA A 8 -20.78 -20.41 -3.64
CA ALA A 8 -19.55 -21.08 -3.20
C ALA A 8 -18.62 -20.11 -2.44
N THR A 9 -18.45 -18.90 -2.96
CA THR A 9 -17.66 -17.84 -2.29
C THR A 9 -18.23 -17.50 -0.92
N LEU A 10 -19.55 -17.27 -0.80
CA LEU A 10 -20.18 -16.97 0.48
C LEU A 10 -20.00 -18.09 1.51
N LYS A 11 -20.13 -19.35 1.09
CA LYS A 11 -19.87 -20.49 1.98
C LYS A 11 -18.43 -20.56 2.47
N VAL A 12 -17.45 -20.23 1.61
CA VAL A 12 -16.05 -20.15 2.02
C VAL A 12 -15.84 -18.97 2.99
N MET A 13 -16.41 -17.82 2.69
CA MET A 13 -16.33 -16.65 3.58
C MET A 13 -16.86 -16.96 4.98
N GLU A 14 -18.02 -17.64 5.06
CA GLU A 14 -18.63 -18.05 6.34
C GLU A 14 -17.74 -19.07 7.07
N ARG A 15 -17.32 -20.15 6.39
CA ARG A 15 -16.45 -21.17 6.95
C ARG A 15 -15.15 -20.60 7.52
N GLU A 16 -14.52 -19.71 6.78
CA GLU A 16 -13.24 -19.10 7.15
C GLU A 16 -13.39 -17.90 8.08
N ARG A 17 -14.60 -17.38 8.30
CA ARG A 17 -14.85 -16.09 8.97
C ARG A 17 -13.97 -15.00 8.37
N SER A 18 -13.95 -14.95 7.03
CA SER A 18 -12.96 -14.14 6.28
C SER A 18 -12.99 -12.66 6.62
N TRP A 19 -14.17 -12.09 6.96
CA TRP A 19 -14.32 -10.69 7.35
C TRP A 19 -13.54 -10.34 8.62
N GLU A 20 -13.43 -11.25 9.59
CA GLU A 20 -12.65 -11.04 10.81
C GLU A 20 -11.15 -11.07 10.52
N LYS A 21 -10.71 -12.09 9.78
CA LYS A 21 -9.31 -12.24 9.37
C LYS A 21 -8.84 -11.06 8.51
N ILE A 22 -9.63 -10.65 7.53
CA ILE A 22 -9.34 -9.50 6.66
C ILE A 22 -9.30 -8.20 7.46
N THR A 23 -10.22 -8.03 8.43
CA THR A 23 -10.20 -6.86 9.32
C THR A 23 -8.93 -6.83 10.16
N ALA A 24 -8.53 -7.96 10.74
CA ALA A 24 -7.30 -8.05 11.53
C ALA A 24 -6.06 -7.74 10.70
N ILE A 25 -5.95 -8.31 9.50
CA ILE A 25 -4.86 -8.02 8.56
C ILE A 25 -4.81 -6.53 8.20
N GLY A 26 -5.95 -5.92 7.90
CA GLY A 26 -6.01 -4.51 7.54
C GLY A 26 -5.66 -3.56 8.69
N LEU A 27 -6.07 -3.88 9.91
CA LEU A 27 -5.67 -3.11 11.11
C LEU A 27 -4.17 -3.21 11.36
N GLU A 28 -3.60 -4.40 11.23
CA GLU A 28 -2.16 -4.61 11.34
C GLU A 28 -1.39 -3.85 10.27
N ASN A 29 -1.86 -3.84 9.03
CA ASN A 29 -1.26 -3.04 7.96
C ASN A 29 -1.25 -1.55 8.29
N LYS A 30 -2.38 -1.02 8.78
CA LYS A 30 -2.47 0.39 9.19
C LYS A 30 -1.50 0.72 10.32
N ARG A 31 -1.39 -0.15 11.31
CA ARG A 31 -0.46 0.00 12.42
C ARG A 31 1.00 0.03 11.93
N ARG A 32 1.39 -0.94 11.09
CA ARG A 32 2.76 -1.06 10.57
C ARG A 32 3.14 0.09 9.63
N TRP A 33 2.21 0.59 8.80
CA TRP A 33 2.47 1.80 8.01
C TRP A 33 2.78 3.00 8.88
N GLN A 34 2.04 3.17 9.99
CA GLN A 34 2.29 4.27 10.92
C GLN A 34 3.65 4.10 11.60
N GLU A 35 3.96 2.90 12.08
CA GLU A 35 5.27 2.64 12.73
C GLU A 35 6.44 2.93 11.82
N ILE A 36 6.37 2.50 10.54
CA ILE A 36 7.42 2.78 9.55
C ILE A 36 7.51 4.29 9.28
N ALA A 37 6.38 4.97 9.16
CA ALA A 37 6.33 6.41 8.95
C ALA A 37 6.97 7.16 10.12
N ASP A 38 6.57 6.85 11.33
CA ASP A 38 7.10 7.48 12.56
C ASP A 38 8.60 7.20 12.73
N LYS A 39 9.03 5.95 12.53
CA LYS A 39 10.43 5.54 12.60
C LYS A 39 11.33 6.34 11.66
N ASN A 40 10.85 6.60 10.45
CA ASN A 40 11.62 7.30 9.42
C ASN A 40 11.35 8.81 9.38
N GLY A 41 10.49 9.35 10.26
CA GLY A 41 10.14 10.76 10.28
C GLY A 41 9.40 11.23 9.02
N VAL A 42 8.61 10.34 8.41
CA VAL A 42 7.78 10.63 7.24
C VAL A 42 6.33 10.78 7.67
N SER A 43 5.70 11.89 7.30
CA SER A 43 4.29 12.13 7.63
C SER A 43 3.37 11.45 6.62
N ILE A 44 2.39 10.67 7.11
CA ILE A 44 1.36 10.06 6.28
C ILE A 44 -0.04 10.35 6.83
N LYS A 45 -1.03 10.36 5.94
CA LYS A 45 -2.46 10.40 6.28
C LYS A 45 -3.11 9.10 5.85
N GLN A 46 -3.59 8.32 6.80
CA GLN A 46 -4.28 7.06 6.51
C GLN A 46 -5.77 7.28 6.25
N TRP A 47 -6.32 6.46 5.38
CA TRP A 47 -7.74 6.46 5.01
C TRP A 47 -8.29 5.05 4.82
N GLY A 48 -9.59 4.95 4.59
CA GLY A 48 -10.28 3.70 4.29
C GLY A 48 -10.58 2.81 5.49
N ILE A 49 -11.41 1.80 5.25
CA ILE A 49 -11.75 0.75 6.21
C ILE A 49 -10.62 -0.30 6.27
N PRO A 50 -10.52 -1.13 7.31
CA PRO A 50 -9.45 -2.13 7.41
C PRO A 50 -9.33 -3.04 6.19
N ALA A 51 -10.47 -3.51 5.64
CA ALA A 51 -10.46 -4.38 4.46
C ALA A 51 -9.91 -3.71 3.20
N LEU A 52 -9.98 -2.38 3.13
CA LEU A 52 -9.45 -1.54 2.05
C LEU A 52 -8.82 -0.30 2.67
N ALA A 53 -7.65 -0.46 3.19
CA ALA A 53 -6.88 0.61 3.82
C ALA A 53 -5.88 1.21 2.84
N GLY A 54 -5.56 2.48 3.05
CA GLY A 54 -4.54 3.17 2.30
C GLY A 54 -3.96 4.33 3.07
N PHE A 55 -2.95 4.96 2.48
CA PHE A 55 -2.34 6.17 2.99
C PHE A 55 -1.89 7.09 1.86
N THR A 56 -1.67 8.34 2.18
CA THR A 56 -1.02 9.33 1.33
C THR A 56 0.12 9.98 2.11
N TYR A 57 1.18 10.37 1.44
CA TYR A 57 2.23 11.16 2.06
C TYR A 57 1.71 12.58 2.29
N ASP A 58 1.90 13.12 3.49
CA ASP A 58 1.52 14.50 3.81
C ASP A 58 2.62 15.45 3.31
N SER A 59 2.78 15.52 2.00
CA SER A 59 3.81 16.26 1.31
C SER A 59 3.33 16.78 -0.04
N PRO A 60 3.80 17.94 -0.50
CA PRO A 60 3.57 18.40 -1.88
C PRO A 60 4.05 17.39 -2.94
N ASN A 61 5.06 16.58 -2.61
CA ASN A 61 5.64 15.58 -3.48
C ASN A 61 4.95 14.21 -3.40
N ASN A 62 3.78 14.11 -2.77
CA ASN A 62 3.05 12.85 -2.54
C ASN A 62 2.98 11.95 -3.78
N LEU A 63 2.70 12.49 -4.95
CA LEU A 63 2.61 11.70 -6.18
C LEU A 63 3.96 11.16 -6.66
N ALA A 64 5.00 11.95 -6.52
CA ALA A 64 6.36 11.53 -6.84
C ALA A 64 6.81 10.40 -5.91
N TYR A 65 6.53 10.51 -4.61
CA TYR A 65 6.83 9.46 -3.63
C TYR A 65 6.04 8.18 -3.88
N LYS A 66 4.74 8.31 -4.18
CA LYS A 66 3.92 7.17 -4.59
C LYS A 66 4.52 6.47 -5.82
N THR A 67 4.90 7.24 -6.84
CA THR A 67 5.50 6.71 -8.07
C THR A 67 6.81 5.99 -7.77
N TYR A 68 7.69 6.62 -6.98
CA TYR A 68 8.97 6.05 -6.56
C TYR A 68 8.79 4.73 -5.81
N VAL A 69 7.92 4.71 -4.80
CA VAL A 69 7.68 3.48 -4.02
C VAL A 69 7.08 2.38 -4.88
N THR A 70 6.13 2.69 -5.76
CA THR A 70 5.57 1.69 -6.68
C THR A 70 6.65 1.11 -7.60
N GLN A 71 7.48 1.96 -8.19
CA GLN A 71 8.61 1.57 -9.04
C GLN A 71 9.58 0.64 -8.31
N GLU A 72 10.02 1.06 -7.15
CA GLU A 72 11.04 0.33 -6.39
C GLU A 72 10.51 -0.98 -5.79
N MET A 73 9.25 -1.02 -5.38
CA MET A 73 8.62 -2.26 -4.91
C MET A 73 8.41 -3.26 -6.05
N MET A 74 8.07 -2.78 -7.25
CA MET A 74 7.98 -3.66 -8.44
C MET A 74 9.32 -4.33 -8.75
N LYS A 75 10.44 -3.60 -8.65
CA LYS A 75 11.80 -4.17 -8.82
C LYS A 75 12.11 -5.26 -7.79
N ARG A 76 11.41 -5.25 -6.67
CA ARG A 76 11.54 -6.24 -5.56
C ARG A 76 10.48 -7.35 -5.60
N GLY A 77 9.67 -7.38 -6.66
CA GLY A 77 8.62 -8.41 -6.86
C GLY A 77 7.29 -8.11 -6.17
N TYR A 78 7.05 -6.88 -5.70
CA TYR A 78 5.79 -6.47 -5.09
C TYR A 78 5.03 -5.52 -6.00
N LEU A 79 3.82 -5.90 -6.41
CA LEU A 79 2.90 -4.99 -7.11
C LEU A 79 2.11 -4.19 -6.06
N VAL A 80 2.53 -2.97 -5.80
CA VAL A 80 1.94 -2.13 -4.76
C VAL A 80 1.57 -0.74 -5.26
N GLY A 81 0.57 -0.15 -4.62
CA GLY A 81 0.25 1.26 -4.68
C GLY A 81 0.28 1.86 -3.27
N ASN A 82 -0.59 2.81 -3.02
CA ASN A 82 -0.78 3.43 -1.70
C ASN A 82 -2.03 2.89 -0.96
N SER A 83 -2.53 1.74 -1.38
CA SER A 83 -3.66 1.05 -0.76
C SER A 83 -3.48 -0.46 -0.83
N MET A 84 -4.10 -1.17 0.08
CA MET A 84 -4.09 -2.62 0.13
C MET A 84 -5.51 -3.15 0.33
N TYR A 85 -5.92 -4.03 -0.58
CA TYR A 85 -7.11 -4.86 -0.41
C TYR A 85 -6.70 -6.09 0.41
N ALA A 86 -7.01 -6.07 1.71
CA ALA A 86 -6.65 -7.17 2.58
C ALA A 86 -7.34 -8.47 2.13
N SER A 87 -6.60 -9.57 2.12
CA SER A 87 -7.10 -10.88 1.74
C SER A 87 -6.49 -11.99 2.60
N LEU A 88 -7.09 -13.17 2.59
CA LEU A 88 -6.57 -14.35 3.31
C LEU A 88 -5.22 -14.84 2.77
N ALA A 89 -4.83 -14.42 1.57
CA ALA A 89 -3.53 -14.72 0.98
C ALA A 89 -2.38 -13.85 1.54
N HIS A 90 -2.70 -12.78 2.24
CA HIS A 90 -1.69 -11.97 2.91
C HIS A 90 -1.24 -12.64 4.21
N THR A 91 -0.38 -13.65 4.08
CA THR A 91 0.19 -14.34 5.25
C THR A 91 1.17 -13.43 6.00
N PRO A 92 1.48 -13.72 7.29
CA PRO A 92 2.47 -12.96 8.03
C PRO A 92 3.82 -12.85 7.30
N GLU A 93 4.30 -13.95 6.70
CA GLU A 93 5.58 -13.99 5.99
C GLU A 93 5.60 -13.05 4.78
N ILE A 94 4.50 -13.01 4.01
CA ILE A 94 4.36 -12.11 2.85
C ILE A 94 4.35 -10.65 3.32
N LEU A 95 3.59 -10.36 4.39
CA LEU A 95 3.51 -9.01 4.94
C LEU A 95 4.84 -8.57 5.55
N ASP A 96 5.56 -9.45 6.24
CA ASP A 96 6.87 -9.14 6.81
C ASP A 96 7.87 -8.79 5.71
N GLY A 97 7.92 -9.54 4.63
CA GLY A 97 8.73 -9.21 3.46
C GLY A 97 8.38 -7.87 2.83
N TYR A 98 7.07 -7.61 2.64
CA TYR A 98 6.58 -6.34 2.12
C TYR A 98 6.99 -5.16 3.01
N PHE A 99 6.75 -5.24 4.32
CA PHE A 99 7.08 -4.16 5.24
C PHE A 99 8.57 -3.95 5.42
N TYR A 100 9.38 -5.01 5.35
CA TYR A 100 10.83 -4.92 5.36
C TYR A 100 11.37 -4.09 4.19
N GLU A 101 10.85 -4.32 2.98
CA GLU A 101 11.27 -3.53 1.82
C GLU A 101 10.69 -2.11 1.86
N LEU A 102 9.45 -1.95 2.31
CA LEU A 102 8.81 -0.65 2.43
C LEU A 102 9.53 0.28 3.42
N ASP A 103 10.00 -0.25 4.54
CA ASP A 103 10.76 0.52 5.55
C ASP A 103 12.01 1.17 4.95
N LYS A 104 12.75 0.44 4.11
CA LYS A 104 13.92 0.99 3.39
C LYS A 104 13.53 2.15 2.46
N LEU A 105 12.36 2.04 1.82
CA LEU A 105 11.90 3.08 0.92
C LEU A 105 11.39 4.30 1.68
N PHE A 106 10.82 4.14 2.87
CA PHE A 106 10.47 5.27 3.73
C PHE A 106 11.71 6.01 4.22
N ALA A 107 12.79 5.32 4.55
CA ALA A 107 14.08 5.96 4.83
C ALA A 107 14.56 6.80 3.64
N ARG A 108 14.35 6.30 2.41
CA ARG A 108 14.69 7.06 1.18
C ARG A 108 13.79 8.26 0.97
N ILE A 109 12.48 8.14 1.28
CA ILE A 109 11.55 9.29 1.23
C ILE A 109 12.00 10.37 2.21
N ARG A 110 12.50 10.01 3.39
CA ARG A 110 13.07 10.99 4.33
C ARG A 110 14.22 11.78 3.70
N GLU A 111 15.10 11.12 2.95
CA GLU A 111 16.18 11.83 2.24
C GLU A 111 15.64 12.83 1.20
N PHE A 112 14.51 12.51 0.53
CA PHE A 112 13.85 13.42 -0.40
C PHE A 112 13.23 14.62 0.32
N GLU A 113 12.62 14.41 1.48
CA GLU A 113 12.12 15.50 2.33
C GLU A 113 13.27 16.40 2.82
N ASP A 114 14.47 15.84 3.01
CA ASP A 114 15.69 16.58 3.40
C ASP A 114 16.38 17.27 2.21
N GLY A 115 15.77 17.24 1.01
CA GLY A 115 16.22 18.02 -0.15
C GLY A 115 16.84 17.22 -1.28
N ARG A 116 16.89 15.90 -1.20
CA ARG A 116 17.29 15.06 -2.34
C ARG A 116 16.19 15.08 -3.42
N ASP A 117 16.60 15.20 -4.66
CA ASP A 117 15.68 15.30 -5.80
C ASP A 117 15.10 13.93 -6.19
N VAL A 118 13.84 13.67 -5.82
CA VAL A 118 13.12 12.45 -6.17
C VAL A 118 12.99 12.24 -7.68
N MET A 119 12.90 13.33 -8.46
CA MET A 119 12.72 13.26 -9.91
C MET A 119 13.87 12.56 -10.62
N LYS A 120 15.07 12.61 -10.05
CA LYS A 120 16.26 11.93 -10.59
C LYS A 120 16.29 10.43 -10.32
N GLU A 121 15.40 9.94 -9.45
CA GLU A 121 15.29 8.53 -9.08
C GLU A 121 14.12 7.83 -9.79
N LEU A 122 13.30 8.57 -10.56
CA LEU A 122 12.19 8.01 -11.31
C LEU A 122 12.64 7.54 -12.69
N ASP A 123 12.23 6.32 -13.06
CA ASP A 123 12.47 5.73 -14.38
C ASP A 123 11.48 6.27 -15.45
N GLY A 124 10.45 7.00 -15.03
CA GLY A 124 9.40 7.53 -15.89
C GLY A 124 8.66 8.72 -15.29
N PRO A 125 7.59 9.18 -15.90
CA PRO A 125 6.81 10.31 -15.40
C PRO A 125 6.09 9.99 -14.09
N ILE A 126 5.80 11.03 -13.31
CA ILE A 126 4.96 10.91 -12.10
C ILE A 126 3.59 10.35 -12.50
N CYS A 127 3.05 9.45 -11.67
CA CYS A 127 1.72 8.88 -11.87
C CYS A 127 0.63 9.96 -11.90
N MET A 128 -0.34 9.77 -12.79
CA MET A 128 -1.50 10.68 -12.87
C MET A 128 -2.50 10.40 -11.75
N THR A 129 -3.20 11.46 -11.32
CA THR A 129 -4.33 11.35 -10.39
C THR A 129 -5.63 11.50 -11.14
N GLY A 130 -6.57 10.59 -10.85
CA GLY A 130 -7.95 10.68 -11.31
C GLY A 130 -8.17 10.29 -12.77
N PHE A 131 -9.44 10.14 -13.09
CA PHE A 131 -9.91 9.96 -14.46
C PHE A 131 -10.05 11.35 -15.10
N GLN A 132 -9.12 11.79 -15.90
CA GLN A 132 -9.33 12.94 -16.76
C GLN A 132 -9.88 12.47 -18.10
N ARG A 133 -11.05 12.97 -18.51
CA ARG A 133 -11.50 12.81 -19.88
C ARG A 133 -10.46 13.51 -20.79
N LEU A 134 -9.90 12.77 -21.69
CA LEU A 134 -9.18 13.34 -22.83
C LEU A 134 -10.26 13.99 -23.72
N ASN A 135 -10.43 15.31 -23.64
CA ASN A 135 -11.23 16.08 -24.56
C ASN A 135 -10.35 16.49 -25.74
#